data_d7d69a1f743d9a4b23efdc18224d5970
#
_entry.id   d7d69a1f743d9a4b23efdc18224d5970
#
_cell.length_a   1.000
_cell.length_b   1.000
_cell.length_c   1.000
_cell.angle_alpha   90.00
_cell.angle_beta   90.00
_cell.angle_gamma   90.00
#
_symmetry.space_group_name_H-M   'P 1'
#
loop_
_entity.id
_entity.type
_entity.pdbx_description
1 polymer ?
#
loop_
_entity_poly.entity_id
_entity_poly.type
_entity_poly.pdbx_seq_one_letter_code
_entity_poly.pdbx_strand_id
1 'polypeptide(L)'
;RQSVSSPMAMSSAAMFLHPTFNTQETKMSVNQSIIDILAPTGVVRAAINLANFLLVSETRADGTPGGVSPDVARRIAAALDLPCEFVLFEGPGQLADTVYSDVWDIGNIAIEQARAETINFSDPYVQIDANYMIRQDAPFTDNASIDTAGVTIAAYRNSAYDLWLSETLLNAKIVRYDSIEISHEMFRQGKTDVLASLKPKLLNDMSSHDGYRIVEPSFTGIQQAVGIAKHRLDYSGSSGMGIPAMDFINGVISEMIKDGALADSLKIHGVAHDLSIPT
;
A
#
# COMPACT_ATOMS: atom_id res chain seq x y z
N ARG A 1 -82.64 -17.68 40.74
CA ARG A 1 -81.88 -17.79 42.02
C ARG A 1 -80.45 -17.58 41.75
N GLN A 2 -79.98 -16.47 42.28
CA GLN A 2 -78.64 -16.05 42.56
C GLN A 2 -77.59 -16.14 41.43
N SER A 3 -77.39 -14.99 40.86
CA SER A 3 -76.22 -14.57 40.06
C SER A 3 -74.98 -14.44 40.95
N VAL A 4 -73.87 -14.94 40.48
CA VAL A 4 -72.57 -14.58 41.03
C VAL A 4 -71.71 -14.02 39.91
N SER A 5 -71.41 -12.73 40.06
CA SER A 5 -70.51 -12.00 39.14
C SER A 5 -69.08 -12.36 39.35
N SER A 6 -68.35 -12.60 38.23
CA SER A 6 -66.93 -12.71 38.21
C SER A 6 -66.25 -11.37 38.00
N PRO A 7 -65.09 -11.08 38.63
CA PRO A 7 -64.38 -9.83 38.45
C PRO A 7 -63.50 -9.82 37.19
N MET A 8 -63.49 -8.68 36.53
CA MET A 8 -62.58 -8.32 35.41
C MET A 8 -61.11 -8.32 35.87
N ALA A 9 -60.27 -9.07 35.17
CA ALA A 9 -58.81 -8.98 35.30
C ALA A 9 -58.30 -7.87 34.35
N MET A 10 -57.75 -6.82 34.92
CA MET A 10 -56.99 -5.79 34.19
C MET A 10 -55.60 -6.38 33.82
N SER A 11 -55.37 -6.57 32.53
CA SER A 11 -54.05 -6.89 31.98
C SER A 11 -53.27 -5.60 31.81
N SER A 12 -52.24 -5.42 32.67
CA SER A 12 -51.19 -4.39 32.49
C SER A 12 -50.20 -4.86 31.47
N ALA A 13 -50.29 -4.36 30.23
CA ALA A 13 -49.25 -4.54 29.22
C ALA A 13 -48.09 -3.60 29.55
N ALA A 14 -47.04 -4.13 30.14
CA ALA A 14 -45.75 -3.45 30.25
C ALA A 14 -45.11 -3.36 28.85
N MET A 15 -45.10 -2.13 28.33
CA MET A 15 -44.45 -1.78 27.08
C MET A 15 -42.92 -1.71 27.32
N PHE A 16 -42.21 -2.78 26.99
CA PHE A 16 -40.76 -2.76 26.95
C PHE A 16 -40.30 -1.87 25.79
N LEU A 17 -39.91 -0.63 26.13
CA LEU A 17 -39.12 0.22 25.24
C LEU A 17 -37.74 -0.40 25.05
N HIS A 18 -37.52 -1.05 23.90
CA HIS A 18 -36.16 -1.36 23.45
C HIS A 18 -35.47 -0.02 23.14
N PRO A 19 -34.26 0.21 23.66
CA PRO A 19 -33.48 1.35 23.20
C PRO A 19 -33.07 1.06 21.75
N THR A 20 -33.65 1.84 20.83
CA THR A 20 -33.10 1.94 19.46
C THR A 20 -31.72 2.57 19.59
N PHE A 21 -30.68 1.75 19.47
CA PHE A 21 -29.34 2.25 19.23
C PHE A 21 -29.37 2.95 17.88
N ASN A 22 -29.38 4.26 17.93
CA ASN A 22 -29.21 5.12 16.78
C ASN A 22 -27.70 5.06 16.42
N THR A 23 -27.29 4.07 15.65
CA THR A 23 -26.01 4.04 14.96
C THR A 23 -26.09 5.07 13.83
N GLN A 24 -26.01 6.34 14.17
CA GLN A 24 -25.50 7.31 13.22
C GLN A 24 -24.01 6.99 13.05
N GLU A 25 -23.70 6.14 12.07
CA GLU A 25 -22.39 6.13 11.46
C GLU A 25 -22.10 7.58 11.09
N THR A 26 -21.02 8.11 11.64
CA THR A 26 -20.54 9.47 11.34
C THR A 26 -20.03 9.40 9.91
N LYS A 27 -20.94 9.50 8.93
CA LYS A 27 -20.56 9.61 7.52
C LYS A 27 -19.72 10.88 7.42
N MET A 28 -18.40 10.74 7.19
CA MET A 28 -17.53 11.88 6.96
C MET A 28 -18.17 12.73 5.88
N SER A 29 -18.44 14.00 6.17
CA SER A 29 -19.05 14.89 5.20
C SER A 29 -18.04 15.13 4.08
N VAL A 30 -18.28 14.50 2.93
CA VAL A 30 -17.44 14.70 1.75
C VAL A 30 -17.74 16.09 1.21
N ASN A 31 -16.75 16.97 1.30
CA ASN A 31 -16.80 18.29 0.71
C ASN A 31 -16.54 18.20 -0.80
N GLN A 32 -17.22 19.01 -1.62
CA GLN A 32 -17.01 19.07 -3.06
C GLN A 32 -15.54 19.30 -3.42
N SER A 33 -14.79 20.09 -2.64
CA SER A 33 -13.36 20.32 -2.86
C SER A 33 -12.50 19.05 -2.75
N ILE A 34 -12.91 18.05 -1.97
CA ILE A 34 -12.24 16.75 -1.90
C ILE A 34 -12.49 15.96 -3.19
N ILE A 35 -13.72 15.96 -3.68
CA ILE A 35 -14.10 15.32 -4.96
C ILE A 35 -13.35 15.97 -6.13
N ASP A 36 -13.26 17.30 -6.16
CA ASP A 36 -12.57 18.03 -7.22
C ASP A 36 -11.06 17.66 -7.32
N ILE A 37 -10.45 17.23 -6.21
CA ILE A 37 -9.06 16.77 -6.16
C ILE A 37 -8.96 15.28 -6.47
N LEU A 38 -9.77 14.44 -5.80
CA LEU A 38 -9.63 12.98 -5.84
C LEU A 38 -10.37 12.31 -7.00
N ALA A 39 -11.33 12.99 -7.61
CA ALA A 39 -12.15 12.47 -8.69
C ALA A 39 -12.69 13.58 -9.61
N PRO A 40 -11.84 14.43 -10.21
CA PRO A 40 -12.28 15.58 -11.03
C PRO A 40 -13.09 15.19 -12.26
N THR A 41 -13.02 13.91 -12.66
CA THR A 41 -13.79 13.36 -13.80
C THR A 41 -15.08 12.65 -13.36
N GLY A 42 -15.39 12.66 -12.05
CA GLY A 42 -16.50 11.88 -11.49
C GLY A 42 -16.16 10.41 -11.21
N VAL A 43 -14.91 10.01 -11.43
CA VAL A 43 -14.37 8.67 -11.19
C VAL A 43 -13.04 8.82 -10.48
N VAL A 44 -12.75 7.97 -9.49
CA VAL A 44 -11.42 7.87 -8.87
C VAL A 44 -10.53 7.02 -9.78
N ARG A 45 -9.58 7.64 -10.46
CA ARG A 45 -8.58 6.94 -11.28
C ARG A 45 -7.38 6.57 -10.41
N ALA A 46 -7.28 5.30 -10.06
CA ALA A 46 -6.24 4.78 -9.17
C ALA A 46 -5.07 4.19 -9.97
N ALA A 47 -3.89 4.78 -9.85
CA ALA A 47 -2.66 4.22 -10.41
C ALA A 47 -2.19 3.03 -9.58
N ILE A 48 -1.94 1.91 -10.25
CA ILE A 48 -1.55 0.63 -9.66
C ILE A 48 -0.21 0.15 -10.24
N ASN A 49 0.73 -0.12 -9.35
CA ASN A 49 2.04 -0.69 -9.67
C ASN A 49 1.95 -2.23 -9.74
N LEU A 50 1.91 -2.79 -10.94
CA LEU A 50 1.79 -4.24 -11.17
C LEU A 50 3.05 -5.03 -10.76
N ALA A 51 4.23 -4.39 -10.69
CA ALA A 51 5.45 -5.05 -10.23
C ALA A 51 5.42 -5.41 -8.73
N ASN A 52 4.49 -4.83 -7.95
CA ASN A 52 4.34 -5.18 -6.54
C ASN A 52 3.39 -6.37 -6.37
N PHE A 53 3.92 -7.57 -6.59
CA PHE A 53 3.19 -8.84 -6.52
C PHE A 53 2.59 -9.14 -5.13
N LEU A 54 3.05 -8.48 -4.07
CA LEU A 54 2.48 -8.61 -2.72
C LEU A 54 1.19 -7.79 -2.56
N LEU A 55 1.08 -6.68 -3.29
CA LEU A 55 -0.06 -5.78 -3.19
C LEU A 55 -1.01 -5.89 -4.39
N VAL A 56 -0.56 -6.55 -5.47
CA VAL A 56 -1.37 -6.87 -6.66
C VAL A 56 -1.19 -8.37 -6.91
N SER A 57 -2.07 -9.18 -6.34
CA SER A 57 -1.93 -10.64 -6.27
C SER A 57 -2.64 -11.39 -7.39
N GLU A 58 -3.57 -10.75 -8.08
CA GLU A 58 -4.38 -11.40 -9.11
C GLU A 58 -4.88 -10.42 -10.19
N THR A 59 -5.28 -10.98 -11.33
CA THR A 59 -6.15 -10.31 -12.30
C THR A 59 -7.51 -10.98 -12.21
N ARG A 60 -8.56 -10.20 -11.94
CA ARG A 60 -9.94 -10.69 -11.81
C ARG A 60 -10.53 -11.09 -13.16
N ALA A 61 -11.67 -11.78 -13.15
CA ALA A 61 -12.33 -12.26 -14.37
C ALA A 61 -12.76 -11.13 -15.32
N ASP A 62 -13.00 -9.94 -14.81
CA ASP A 62 -13.32 -8.72 -15.57
C ASP A 62 -12.07 -7.97 -16.09
N GLY A 63 -10.87 -8.52 -15.87
CA GLY A 63 -9.60 -7.91 -16.26
C GLY A 63 -9.06 -6.86 -15.28
N THR A 64 -9.78 -6.56 -14.18
CA THR A 64 -9.31 -5.59 -13.18
C THR A 64 -8.30 -6.23 -12.22
N PRO A 65 -7.37 -5.43 -11.65
CA PRO A 65 -6.42 -5.96 -10.66
C PRO A 65 -7.14 -6.28 -9.35
N GLY A 66 -6.72 -7.37 -8.69
CA GLY A 66 -7.04 -7.72 -7.32
C GLY A 66 -5.81 -7.67 -6.45
N GLY A 67 -5.98 -7.38 -5.17
CA GLY A 67 -4.90 -7.24 -4.20
C GLY A 67 -5.16 -6.11 -3.20
N VAL A 68 -4.24 -5.97 -2.25
CA VAL A 68 -4.37 -4.99 -1.16
C VAL A 68 -4.42 -3.53 -1.69
N SER A 69 -3.55 -3.17 -2.64
CA SER A 69 -3.58 -1.82 -3.25
C SER A 69 -4.88 -1.53 -3.99
N PRO A 70 -5.41 -2.40 -4.86
CA PRO A 70 -6.73 -2.23 -5.45
C PRO A 70 -7.87 -2.13 -4.43
N ASP A 71 -7.80 -2.88 -3.32
CA ASP A 71 -8.84 -2.84 -2.29
C ASP A 71 -8.83 -1.50 -1.53
N VAL A 72 -7.64 -0.98 -1.21
CA VAL A 72 -7.49 0.38 -0.62
C VAL A 72 -8.06 1.44 -1.56
N ALA A 73 -7.75 1.38 -2.86
CA ALA A 73 -8.27 2.32 -3.85
C ALA A 73 -9.81 2.25 -3.97
N ARG A 74 -10.37 1.04 -4.01
CA ARG A 74 -11.84 0.84 -4.01
C ARG A 74 -12.50 1.38 -2.75
N ARG A 75 -11.87 1.20 -1.58
CA ARG A 75 -12.39 1.72 -0.31
C ARG A 75 -12.44 3.25 -0.31
N ILE A 76 -11.40 3.92 -0.84
CA ILE A 76 -11.37 5.37 -0.98
C ILE A 76 -12.48 5.85 -1.92
N ALA A 77 -12.64 5.23 -3.08
CA ALA A 77 -13.71 5.57 -4.04
C ALA A 77 -15.10 5.34 -3.44
N ALA A 78 -15.31 4.24 -2.73
CA ALA A 78 -16.57 3.93 -2.05
C ALA A 78 -16.89 4.96 -0.94
N ALA A 79 -15.89 5.45 -0.22
CA ALA A 79 -16.08 6.50 0.80
C ALA A 79 -16.49 7.86 0.18
N LEU A 80 -16.15 8.08 -1.11
CA LEU A 80 -16.62 9.23 -1.90
C LEU A 80 -18.00 9.00 -2.55
N ASP A 81 -18.53 7.78 -2.50
CA ASP A 81 -19.71 7.33 -3.26
C ASP A 81 -19.52 7.45 -4.78
N LEU A 82 -18.30 7.13 -5.25
CA LEU A 82 -17.87 7.25 -6.66
C LEU A 82 -17.31 5.91 -7.17
N PRO A 83 -17.36 5.68 -8.50
CA PRO A 83 -16.70 4.55 -9.13
C PRO A 83 -15.17 4.67 -9.04
N CYS A 84 -14.48 3.51 -9.09
CA CYS A 84 -13.04 3.39 -9.13
C CYS A 84 -12.61 2.77 -10.46
N GLU A 85 -11.71 3.43 -11.16
CA GLU A 85 -11.03 2.92 -12.35
C GLU A 85 -9.54 2.73 -12.08
N PHE A 86 -8.91 1.74 -12.72
CA PHE A 86 -7.51 1.46 -12.52
C PHE A 86 -6.67 1.87 -13.72
N VAL A 87 -5.60 2.62 -13.45
CA VAL A 87 -4.55 2.95 -14.41
C VAL A 87 -3.35 2.09 -14.07
N LEU A 88 -3.02 1.13 -14.94
CA LEU A 88 -2.04 0.10 -14.67
C LEU A 88 -0.66 0.50 -15.18
N PHE A 89 0.35 0.32 -14.34
CA PHE A 89 1.76 0.57 -14.65
C PHE A 89 2.58 -0.69 -14.40
N GLU A 90 3.48 -1.02 -15.29
CA GLU A 90 4.35 -2.20 -15.15
C GLU A 90 5.36 -2.08 -14.02
N GLY A 91 5.66 -0.84 -13.59
CA GLY A 91 6.60 -0.60 -12.49
C GLY A 91 6.40 0.75 -11.79
N PRO A 92 6.96 0.91 -10.59
CA PRO A 92 6.77 2.10 -9.77
C PRO A 92 7.42 3.35 -10.38
N GLY A 93 8.50 3.18 -11.16
CA GLY A 93 9.13 4.29 -11.90
C GLY A 93 8.20 4.89 -12.92
N GLN A 94 7.56 4.05 -13.78
CA GLN A 94 6.61 4.51 -14.78
C GLN A 94 5.42 5.25 -14.15
N LEU A 95 4.91 4.76 -13.00
CA LEU A 95 3.86 5.44 -12.27
C LEU A 95 4.32 6.84 -11.81
N ALA A 96 5.49 6.93 -11.18
CA ALA A 96 6.03 8.19 -10.69
C ALA A 96 6.32 9.19 -11.82
N ASP A 97 6.82 8.72 -12.98
CA ASP A 97 7.13 9.55 -14.15
C ASP A 97 5.89 10.23 -14.76
N THR A 98 4.69 9.67 -14.50
CA THR A 98 3.42 10.21 -15.01
C THR A 98 2.75 11.21 -14.06
N VAL A 99 3.39 11.62 -12.98
CA VAL A 99 2.82 12.50 -11.94
C VAL A 99 2.23 13.80 -12.48
N TYR A 100 2.79 14.34 -13.58
CA TYR A 100 2.32 15.59 -14.21
C TYR A 100 1.40 15.37 -15.42
N SER A 101 1.02 14.12 -15.72
CA SER A 101 0.24 13.81 -16.94
C SER A 101 -1.27 13.79 -16.73
N ASP A 102 -1.74 13.96 -15.49
CA ASP A 102 -3.16 13.92 -15.09
C ASP A 102 -3.93 12.65 -15.52
N VAL A 103 -3.22 11.53 -15.73
CA VAL A 103 -3.85 10.26 -16.11
C VAL A 103 -4.39 9.48 -14.91
N TRP A 104 -3.99 9.84 -13.70
CA TRP A 104 -4.48 9.25 -12.45
C TRP A 104 -4.74 10.32 -11.39
N ASP A 105 -5.56 10.00 -10.39
CA ASP A 105 -5.95 10.89 -9.30
C ASP A 105 -5.28 10.53 -7.99
N ILE A 106 -5.19 9.22 -7.70
CA ILE A 106 -4.48 8.65 -6.56
C ILE A 106 -3.51 7.57 -7.05
N GLY A 107 -2.34 7.47 -6.43
CA GLY A 107 -1.31 6.48 -6.78
C GLY A 107 -0.96 5.59 -5.60
N ASN A 108 -1.06 4.27 -5.77
CA ASN A 108 -0.63 3.30 -4.76
C ASN A 108 0.85 2.97 -5.00
N ILE A 109 1.73 3.57 -4.20
CA ILE A 109 3.19 3.51 -4.41
C ILE A 109 3.92 3.68 -3.07
N ALA A 110 5.17 3.19 -3.02
CA ALA A 110 6.02 3.35 -1.84
C ALA A 110 6.40 4.82 -1.59
N ILE A 111 6.44 5.20 -0.31
CA ILE A 111 6.98 6.48 0.15
C ILE A 111 8.49 6.46 -0.04
N GLU A 112 9.00 7.40 -0.85
CA GLU A 112 10.42 7.64 -1.06
C GLU A 112 10.71 9.12 -1.12
N GLN A 113 11.87 9.56 -0.63
CA GLN A 113 12.23 10.97 -0.58
C GLN A 113 12.19 11.63 -1.96
N ALA A 114 12.74 10.96 -2.97
CA ALA A 114 12.72 11.45 -4.36
C ALA A 114 11.29 11.60 -4.90
N ARG A 115 10.38 10.68 -4.58
CA ARG A 115 8.96 10.75 -4.96
C ARG A 115 8.21 11.83 -4.19
N ALA A 116 8.59 12.04 -2.91
CA ALA A 116 8.00 13.06 -2.07
C ALA A 116 8.29 14.49 -2.54
N GLU A 117 9.18 14.71 -3.50
CA GLU A 117 9.36 16.00 -4.14
C GLU A 117 8.13 16.41 -4.96
N THR A 118 7.42 15.44 -5.58
CA THR A 118 6.31 15.68 -6.51
C THR A 118 4.98 15.07 -6.08
N ILE A 119 5.00 14.14 -5.12
CA ILE A 119 3.83 13.41 -4.60
C ILE A 119 3.68 13.73 -3.10
N ASN A 120 2.46 14.05 -2.68
CA ASN A 120 2.06 14.05 -1.28
C ASN A 120 1.52 12.67 -0.91
N PHE A 121 1.98 12.12 0.21
CA PHE A 121 1.63 10.78 0.66
C PHE A 121 0.69 10.80 1.85
N SER A 122 -0.21 9.83 1.89
CA SER A 122 -0.98 9.47 3.09
C SER A 122 -0.08 8.82 4.15
N ASP A 123 -0.64 8.58 5.32
CA ASP A 123 -0.08 7.61 6.24
C ASP A 123 0.07 6.25 5.53
N PRO A 124 1.15 5.50 5.83
CA PRO A 124 1.34 4.20 5.19
C PRO A 124 0.31 3.19 5.67
N TYR A 125 -0.22 2.38 4.74
CA TYR A 125 -1.18 1.32 5.09
C TYR A 125 -0.51 -0.04 5.31
N VAL A 126 0.65 -0.31 4.67
CA VAL A 126 1.48 -1.50 4.94
C VAL A 126 2.97 -1.19 4.76
N GLN A 127 3.81 -2.03 5.37
CA GLN A 127 5.26 -2.03 5.22
C GLN A 127 5.75 -3.39 4.75
N ILE A 128 6.75 -3.39 3.88
CA ILE A 128 7.44 -4.56 3.33
C ILE A 128 8.92 -4.44 3.65
N ASP A 129 9.50 -5.44 4.29
CA ASP A 129 10.93 -5.47 4.56
C ASP A 129 11.74 -5.68 3.27
N ALA A 130 12.87 -4.98 3.16
CA ALA A 130 13.86 -5.17 2.12
C ALA A 130 15.20 -5.61 2.72
N ASN A 131 15.77 -6.67 2.16
CA ASN A 131 16.99 -7.29 2.64
C ASN A 131 17.99 -7.50 1.51
N TYR A 132 19.23 -7.77 1.89
CA TYR A 132 20.23 -8.33 0.99
C TYR A 132 20.18 -9.85 1.01
N MET A 133 20.35 -10.46 -0.17
CA MET A 133 20.68 -11.87 -0.33
C MET A 133 22.09 -12.00 -0.85
N ILE A 134 22.84 -12.92 -0.30
CA ILE A 134 24.24 -13.20 -0.64
C ILE A 134 24.44 -14.70 -0.77
N ARG A 135 25.56 -15.10 -1.38
CA ARG A 135 25.97 -16.53 -1.39
C ARG A 135 26.29 -16.96 0.02
N GLN A 136 26.09 -18.24 0.30
CA GLN A 136 26.27 -18.82 1.65
C GLN A 136 27.70 -18.62 2.19
N ASP A 137 28.70 -18.69 1.32
CA ASP A 137 30.13 -18.55 1.62
C ASP A 137 30.67 -17.11 1.48
N ALA A 138 29.81 -16.14 1.13
CA ALA A 138 30.23 -14.76 1.00
C ALA A 138 30.68 -14.17 2.35
N PRO A 139 31.72 -13.33 2.37
CA PRO A 139 32.36 -12.86 3.61
C PRO A 139 31.57 -11.78 4.37
N PHE A 140 30.40 -11.40 3.88
CA PHE A 140 29.58 -10.36 4.51
C PHE A 140 28.86 -10.89 5.74
N THR A 141 28.91 -10.15 6.85
CA THR A 141 28.30 -10.54 8.14
C THR A 141 27.03 -9.76 8.45
N ASP A 142 26.92 -8.53 7.94
CA ASP A 142 25.87 -7.57 8.21
C ASP A 142 25.71 -6.57 7.07
N ASN A 143 24.73 -5.68 7.16
CA ASN A 143 24.46 -4.66 6.15
C ASN A 143 25.63 -3.69 5.95
N ALA A 144 26.37 -3.35 7.01
CA ALA A 144 27.49 -2.41 6.92
C ALA A 144 28.69 -3.01 6.15
N SER A 145 28.92 -4.31 6.27
CA SER A 145 30.00 -5.01 5.54
C SER A 145 29.77 -5.05 4.02
N ILE A 146 28.52 -4.89 3.58
CA ILE A 146 28.14 -4.87 2.16
C ILE A 146 28.49 -3.52 1.52
N ASP A 147 28.39 -2.40 2.25
CA ASP A 147 28.75 -1.08 1.71
C ASP A 147 30.28 -0.88 1.65
N THR A 148 30.95 -1.70 0.86
CA THR A 148 32.40 -1.71 0.71
C THR A 148 32.79 -1.45 -0.76
N ALA A 149 33.89 -0.72 -0.99
CA ALA A 149 34.41 -0.44 -2.31
C ALA A 149 34.71 -1.73 -3.09
N GLY A 150 34.20 -1.83 -4.31
CA GLY A 150 34.34 -2.99 -5.17
C GLY A 150 33.17 -3.98 -5.08
N VAL A 151 32.32 -3.89 -4.06
CA VAL A 151 31.09 -4.71 -3.96
C VAL A 151 30.05 -4.21 -4.95
N THR A 152 29.40 -5.14 -5.65
CA THR A 152 28.34 -4.88 -6.62
C THR A 152 26.99 -5.43 -6.10
N ILE A 153 25.96 -4.61 -6.13
CA ILE A 153 24.62 -4.92 -5.61
C ILE A 153 23.62 -4.88 -6.77
N ALA A 154 22.99 -6.02 -7.10
CA ALA A 154 21.89 -6.06 -8.05
C ALA A 154 20.63 -5.45 -7.44
N ALA A 155 19.94 -4.59 -8.18
CA ALA A 155 18.64 -4.04 -7.79
C ALA A 155 17.73 -3.83 -9.00
N TYR A 156 16.40 -3.90 -8.79
CA TYR A 156 15.42 -3.48 -9.79
C TYR A 156 15.37 -1.95 -9.86
N ARG A 157 15.62 -1.42 -11.05
CA ARG A 157 15.69 0.02 -11.34
C ARG A 157 14.43 0.76 -10.89
N ASN A 158 14.62 1.91 -10.22
CA ASN A 158 13.56 2.77 -9.72
C ASN A 158 12.58 2.09 -8.74
N SER A 159 12.94 0.92 -8.20
CA SER A 159 12.23 0.37 -7.04
C SER A 159 12.49 1.21 -5.79
N ALA A 160 11.63 1.07 -4.77
CA ALA A 160 11.82 1.78 -3.51
C ALA A 160 13.16 1.47 -2.85
N TYR A 161 13.58 0.21 -2.86
CA TYR A 161 14.88 -0.17 -2.29
C TYR A 161 16.07 0.33 -3.15
N ASP A 162 15.95 0.45 -4.49
CA ASP A 162 16.97 1.07 -5.32
C ASP A 162 17.14 2.56 -5.01
N LEU A 163 16.03 3.27 -4.82
CA LEU A 163 16.04 4.69 -4.43
C LEU A 163 16.69 4.87 -3.05
N TRP A 164 16.27 4.06 -2.07
CA TRP A 164 16.87 4.10 -0.73
C TRP A 164 18.38 3.79 -0.75
N LEU A 165 18.80 2.77 -1.49
CA LEU A 165 20.22 2.42 -1.64
C LEU A 165 21.00 3.56 -2.29
N SER A 166 20.42 4.27 -3.26
CA SER A 166 21.05 5.40 -3.94
C SER A 166 21.33 6.57 -3.02
N GLU A 167 20.53 6.73 -1.96
CA GLU A 167 20.67 7.79 -0.98
C GLU A 167 21.62 7.41 0.18
N THR A 168 21.75 6.12 0.48
CA THR A 168 22.39 5.64 1.70
C THR A 168 23.76 5.00 1.50
N LEU A 169 23.99 4.33 0.36
CA LEU A 169 25.27 3.69 0.07
C LEU A 169 26.35 4.72 -0.26
N LEU A 170 27.53 4.51 0.33
CA LEU A 170 28.70 5.39 0.15
C LEU A 170 29.77 4.78 -0.74
N ASN A 171 29.94 3.45 -0.73
CA ASN A 171 31.10 2.76 -1.27
C ASN A 171 30.74 1.68 -2.31
N ALA A 172 29.68 0.89 -2.05
CA ALA A 172 29.26 -0.17 -2.94
C ALA A 172 28.57 0.37 -4.20
N LYS A 173 28.64 -0.41 -5.28
CA LYS A 173 28.06 -0.03 -6.58
C LYS A 173 26.72 -0.74 -6.83
N ILE A 174 25.67 0.01 -7.10
CA ILE A 174 24.38 -0.52 -7.52
C ILE A 174 24.43 -0.84 -9.02
N VAL A 175 24.08 -2.08 -9.38
CA VAL A 175 23.87 -2.55 -10.75
C VAL A 175 22.37 -2.71 -10.97
N ARG A 176 21.79 -1.83 -11.79
CA ARG A 176 20.36 -1.73 -12.00
C ARG A 176 19.89 -2.55 -13.17
N TYR A 177 18.85 -3.33 -12.97
CA TYR A 177 18.18 -4.14 -13.98
C TYR A 177 16.72 -3.68 -14.17
N ASP A 178 16.15 -4.00 -15.32
CA ASP A 178 14.86 -3.47 -15.74
C ASP A 178 13.66 -4.26 -15.19
N SER A 179 13.89 -5.38 -14.50
CA SER A 179 12.86 -6.09 -13.73
C SER A 179 13.43 -6.78 -12.49
N ILE A 180 12.55 -7.18 -11.57
CA ILE A 180 12.91 -7.99 -10.40
C ILE A 180 13.54 -9.31 -10.85
N GLU A 181 12.92 -10.01 -11.81
CA GLU A 181 13.35 -11.32 -12.31
C GLU A 181 14.75 -11.26 -12.91
N ILE A 182 15.02 -10.22 -13.72
CA ILE A 182 16.36 -10.02 -14.33
C ILE A 182 17.38 -9.75 -13.23
N SER A 183 17.10 -8.90 -12.24
CA SER A 183 18.05 -8.60 -11.16
C SER A 183 18.41 -9.87 -10.36
N HIS A 184 17.44 -10.72 -10.06
CA HIS A 184 17.62 -11.99 -9.36
C HIS A 184 18.41 -13.00 -10.20
N GLU A 185 18.10 -13.12 -11.49
CA GLU A 185 18.82 -14.02 -12.41
C GLU A 185 20.28 -13.59 -12.59
N MET A 186 20.57 -12.31 -12.77
CA MET A 186 21.93 -11.81 -12.90
C MET A 186 22.76 -12.06 -11.65
N PHE A 187 22.17 -11.92 -10.45
CA PHE A 187 22.81 -12.30 -9.20
C PHE A 187 23.13 -13.81 -9.16
N ARG A 188 22.17 -14.69 -9.51
CA ARG A 188 22.38 -16.15 -9.55
C ARG A 188 23.48 -16.53 -10.53
N GLN A 189 23.59 -15.84 -11.66
CA GLN A 189 24.68 -16.05 -12.65
C GLN A 189 26.04 -15.49 -12.20
N GLY A 190 26.14 -14.89 -11.02
CA GLY A 190 27.41 -14.37 -10.51
C GLY A 190 27.84 -13.04 -11.14
N LYS A 191 26.91 -12.27 -11.71
CA LYS A 191 27.21 -10.95 -12.29
C LYS A 191 27.31 -9.84 -11.25
N THR A 192 26.81 -10.09 -10.03
CA THR A 192 26.92 -9.23 -8.87
C THR A 192 27.20 -10.04 -7.61
N ASP A 193 27.74 -9.38 -6.59
CA ASP A 193 28.11 -10.01 -5.32
C ASP A 193 26.89 -10.17 -4.40
N VAL A 194 25.99 -9.22 -4.45
CA VAL A 194 24.83 -9.07 -3.57
C VAL A 194 23.58 -8.83 -4.40
N LEU A 195 22.44 -9.29 -3.91
CA LEU A 195 21.10 -8.94 -4.43
C LEU A 195 20.33 -8.19 -3.37
N ALA A 196 19.82 -7.01 -3.70
CA ALA A 196 18.85 -6.26 -2.89
C ALA A 196 17.43 -6.49 -3.44
N SER A 197 16.48 -6.88 -2.57
CA SER A 197 15.08 -7.08 -2.97
C SER A 197 14.15 -7.10 -1.74
N LEU A 198 12.84 -7.20 -2.00
CA LEU A 198 11.85 -7.42 -0.95
C LEU A 198 12.08 -8.79 -0.29
N LYS A 199 12.06 -8.83 1.04
CA LYS A 199 12.32 -10.06 1.83
C LYS A 199 11.46 -11.25 1.41
N PRO A 200 10.14 -11.11 1.18
CA PRO A 200 9.32 -12.24 0.74
C PRO A 200 9.76 -12.83 -0.60
N LYS A 201 10.22 -11.99 -1.54
CA LYS A 201 10.74 -12.46 -2.83
C LYS A 201 12.05 -13.22 -2.66
N LEU A 202 12.94 -12.73 -1.77
CA LEU A 202 14.19 -13.42 -1.45
C LEU A 202 13.94 -14.79 -0.79
N LEU A 203 12.99 -14.87 0.14
CA LEU A 203 12.58 -16.13 0.78
C LEU A 203 12.02 -17.12 -0.23
N ASN A 204 11.19 -16.65 -1.16
CA ASN A 204 10.68 -17.50 -2.24
C ASN A 204 11.78 -18.03 -3.15
N ASP A 205 12.76 -17.20 -3.51
CA ASP A 205 13.92 -17.64 -4.32
C ASP A 205 14.77 -18.69 -3.57
N MET A 206 14.99 -18.51 -2.27
CA MET A 206 15.73 -19.46 -1.45
C MET A 206 15.00 -20.81 -1.30
N SER A 207 13.66 -20.81 -1.37
CA SER A 207 12.90 -22.07 -1.36
C SER A 207 13.14 -22.94 -2.61
N SER A 208 13.63 -22.33 -3.68
CA SER A 208 13.86 -22.97 -4.99
C SER A 208 15.33 -23.10 -5.37
N HIS A 209 16.24 -22.43 -4.65
CA HIS A 209 17.66 -22.38 -4.97
C HIS A 209 18.50 -22.41 -3.68
N ASP A 210 19.31 -23.45 -3.51
CA ASP A 210 20.24 -23.57 -2.39
C ASP A 210 21.50 -22.70 -2.56
N GLY A 211 22.24 -22.52 -1.47
CA GLY A 211 23.54 -21.85 -1.50
C GLY A 211 23.48 -20.33 -1.31
N TYR A 212 22.34 -19.81 -0.85
CA TYR A 212 22.14 -18.40 -0.52
C TYR A 212 21.71 -18.22 0.93
N ARG A 213 21.87 -17.01 1.45
CA ARG A 213 21.34 -16.57 2.74
C ARG A 213 20.92 -15.12 2.70
N ILE A 214 19.95 -14.76 3.52
CA ILE A 214 19.52 -13.38 3.74
C ILE A 214 20.40 -12.77 4.83
N VAL A 215 20.79 -11.52 4.66
CA VAL A 215 21.48 -10.73 5.69
C VAL A 215 20.41 -10.05 6.57
N GLU A 216 20.50 -10.28 7.86
CA GLU A 216 19.60 -9.68 8.87
C GLU A 216 20.36 -8.61 9.68
N PRO A 217 19.62 -7.60 10.20
CA PRO A 217 18.20 -7.28 9.95
C PRO A 217 17.97 -6.74 8.54
N SER A 218 16.71 -6.53 8.15
CA SER A 218 16.37 -5.77 6.93
C SER A 218 17.12 -4.44 6.90
N PHE A 219 17.60 -4.04 5.73
CA PHE A 219 18.29 -2.76 5.61
C PHE A 219 17.30 -1.57 5.60
N THR A 220 16.05 -1.79 5.19
CA THR A 220 14.96 -0.81 5.27
C THR A 220 13.59 -1.49 5.26
N GLY A 221 12.59 -0.76 5.76
CA GLY A 221 11.17 -1.10 5.63
C GLY A 221 10.51 -0.20 4.59
N ILE A 222 9.99 -0.79 3.53
CA ILE A 222 9.33 -0.08 2.43
C ILE A 222 7.88 0.19 2.79
N GLN A 223 7.56 1.41 3.13
CA GLN A 223 6.21 1.86 3.46
C GLN A 223 5.39 2.14 2.19
N GLN A 224 4.21 1.53 2.08
CA GLN A 224 3.29 1.72 0.97
C GLN A 224 2.16 2.65 1.39
N ALA A 225 1.87 3.64 0.57
CA ALA A 225 0.88 4.68 0.84
C ALA A 225 0.07 5.04 -0.40
N VAL A 226 -0.92 5.89 -0.20
CA VAL A 226 -1.66 6.52 -1.29
C VAL A 226 -1.10 7.92 -1.52
N GLY A 227 -0.67 8.19 -2.75
CA GLY A 227 -0.11 9.47 -3.16
C GLY A 227 -1.08 10.30 -3.99
N ILE A 228 -0.99 11.62 -3.86
CA ILE A 228 -1.63 12.61 -4.73
C ILE A 228 -0.52 13.50 -5.29
N ALA A 229 -0.57 13.78 -6.59
CA ALA A 229 0.38 14.70 -7.22
C ALA A 229 0.29 16.11 -6.58
N LYS A 230 1.42 16.67 -6.15
CA LYS A 230 1.45 17.95 -5.41
C LYS A 230 0.82 19.10 -6.18
N HIS A 231 1.06 19.18 -7.51
CA HIS A 231 0.50 20.25 -8.34
C HIS A 231 -1.05 20.28 -8.33
N ARG A 232 -1.72 19.15 -8.05
CA ARG A 232 -3.18 19.08 -7.93
C ARG A 232 -3.68 19.68 -6.61
N LEU A 233 -2.84 19.64 -5.58
CA LEU A 233 -3.15 20.21 -4.27
C LEU A 233 -2.96 21.73 -4.27
N ASP A 234 -2.00 22.22 -5.06
CA ASP A 234 -1.67 23.67 -5.15
C ASP A 234 -2.65 24.41 -6.06
N TYR A 235 -3.31 23.74 -7.01
CA TYR A 235 -4.15 24.34 -8.04
C TYR A 235 -5.49 24.90 -7.51
N SER A 236 -5.89 24.53 -6.30
CA SER A 236 -7.19 24.91 -5.73
C SER A 236 -7.28 26.37 -5.26
N GLY A 237 -6.27 27.21 -5.52
CA GLY A 237 -6.33 28.66 -5.27
C GLY A 237 -6.45 29.09 -3.81
N SER A 238 -6.42 28.14 -2.90
CA SER A 238 -6.53 28.35 -1.46
C SER A 238 -5.45 27.53 -0.79
N SER A 239 -4.43 28.21 -0.27
CA SER A 239 -3.41 27.61 0.60
C SER A 239 -4.12 26.88 1.76
N GLY A 240 -4.32 25.57 1.64
CA GLY A 240 -4.99 24.72 2.63
C GLY A 240 -5.96 23.69 2.12
N MET A 241 -6.42 23.71 0.85
CA MET A 241 -7.40 22.73 0.36
C MET A 241 -6.80 21.34 0.02
N GLY A 242 -5.48 21.23 -0.09
CA GLY A 242 -4.82 19.93 -0.25
C GLY A 242 -4.83 19.08 1.02
N ILE A 243 -4.80 19.71 2.19
CA ILE A 243 -4.85 19.03 3.49
C ILE A 243 -6.14 18.22 3.66
N PRO A 244 -7.36 18.76 3.40
CA PRO A 244 -8.60 17.98 3.54
C PRO A 244 -8.67 16.72 2.67
N ALA A 245 -8.13 16.72 1.44
CA ALA A 245 -8.11 15.52 0.60
C ALA A 245 -7.18 14.44 1.17
N MET A 246 -6.02 14.85 1.69
CA MET A 246 -5.08 13.93 2.35
C MET A 246 -5.62 13.43 3.69
N ASP A 247 -6.23 14.32 4.49
CA ASP A 247 -6.90 13.95 5.75
C ASP A 247 -8.06 12.97 5.50
N PHE A 248 -8.80 13.14 4.39
CA PHE A 248 -9.84 12.20 3.98
C PHE A 248 -9.25 10.82 3.69
N ILE A 249 -8.18 10.72 2.90
CA ILE A 249 -7.51 9.45 2.60
C ILE A 249 -6.99 8.80 3.89
N ASN A 250 -6.33 9.56 4.77
CA ASN A 250 -5.84 9.07 6.06
C ASN A 250 -6.98 8.57 6.95
N GLY A 251 -8.12 9.27 6.94
CA GLY A 251 -9.33 8.84 7.63
C GLY A 251 -9.83 7.49 7.13
N VAL A 252 -9.91 7.30 5.81
CA VAL A 252 -10.32 6.02 5.20
C VAL A 252 -9.35 4.89 5.54
N ILE A 253 -8.02 5.13 5.46
CA ILE A 253 -7.00 4.14 5.82
C ILE A 253 -7.11 3.77 7.31
N SER A 254 -7.25 4.78 8.18
CA SER A 254 -7.43 4.58 9.62
C SER A 254 -8.68 3.76 9.94
N GLU A 255 -9.81 4.00 9.24
CA GLU A 255 -11.02 3.19 9.37
C GLU A 255 -10.78 1.74 8.92
N MET A 256 -10.12 1.51 7.77
CA MET A 256 -9.78 0.16 7.28
C MET A 256 -8.90 -0.62 8.27
N ILE A 257 -7.99 0.07 8.96
CA ILE A 257 -7.16 -0.54 10.00
C ILE A 257 -8.03 -0.89 11.21
N LYS A 258 -8.86 0.04 11.66
CA LYS A 258 -9.67 -0.05 12.87
C LYS A 258 -10.81 -1.07 12.76
N ASP A 259 -11.48 -1.14 11.62
CA ASP A 259 -12.58 -2.08 11.37
C ASP A 259 -12.10 -3.47 10.94
N GLY A 260 -10.77 -3.64 10.73
CA GLY A 260 -10.14 -4.88 10.34
C GLY A 260 -10.16 -5.18 8.82
N ALA A 261 -10.76 -4.31 8.01
CA ALA A 261 -10.87 -4.53 6.56
C ALA A 261 -9.49 -4.66 5.88
N LEU A 262 -8.48 -3.91 6.35
CA LEU A 262 -7.11 -4.02 5.84
C LEU A 262 -6.49 -5.38 6.21
N ALA A 263 -6.63 -5.82 7.47
CA ALA A 263 -6.13 -7.12 7.91
C ALA A 263 -6.81 -8.28 7.17
N ASP A 264 -8.10 -8.16 6.88
CA ASP A 264 -8.84 -9.15 6.10
C ASP A 264 -8.40 -9.16 4.62
N SER A 265 -8.14 -7.99 4.03
CA SER A 265 -7.56 -7.91 2.68
C SER A 265 -6.19 -8.61 2.62
N LEU A 266 -5.30 -8.36 3.60
CA LEU A 266 -4.00 -9.06 3.69
C LEU A 266 -4.17 -10.60 3.74
N LYS A 267 -5.14 -11.09 4.51
CA LYS A 267 -5.43 -12.54 4.62
C LYS A 267 -6.01 -13.11 3.32
N ILE A 268 -7.00 -12.43 2.73
CA ILE A 268 -7.66 -12.87 1.48
C ILE A 268 -6.63 -13.01 0.36
N HIS A 269 -5.68 -12.08 0.29
CA HIS A 269 -4.62 -12.09 -0.73
C HIS A 269 -3.38 -12.91 -0.33
N GLY A 270 -3.41 -13.59 0.83
CA GLY A 270 -2.36 -14.52 1.26
C GLY A 270 -1.04 -13.88 1.69
N VAL A 271 -1.03 -12.57 1.98
CA VAL A 271 0.21 -11.79 2.27
C VAL A 271 0.31 -11.30 3.71
N ALA A 272 -0.56 -11.77 4.61
CA ALA A 272 -0.59 -11.32 6.00
C ALA A 272 0.68 -11.66 6.80
N HIS A 273 1.49 -12.60 6.34
CA HIS A 273 2.76 -12.99 6.96
C HIS A 273 3.98 -12.26 6.37
N ASP A 274 3.81 -11.62 5.22
CA ASP A 274 4.85 -10.92 4.48
C ASP A 274 4.85 -9.41 4.72
N LEU A 275 3.72 -8.89 5.21
CA LEU A 275 3.46 -7.47 5.35
C LEU A 275 3.10 -7.13 6.80
N SER A 276 3.56 -5.98 7.27
CA SER A 276 3.14 -5.40 8.54
C SER A 276 2.26 -4.16 8.32
N ILE A 277 1.30 -3.96 9.21
CA ILE A 277 0.53 -2.70 9.29
C ILE A 277 1.32 -1.78 10.21
N PRO A 278 1.77 -0.59 9.75
CA PRO A 278 2.45 0.38 10.59
C PRO A 278 1.56 0.82 11.76
N THR A 279 2.14 0.98 12.96
CA THR A 279 1.46 1.39 14.20
C THR A 279 1.67 2.87 14.47
#